data_b5f428da7d8e9ca2179f79bf66cd9ef1
#
_entry.id   b5f428da7d8e9ca2179f79bf66cd9ef1
#
_cell.length_a   1.000
_cell.length_b   1.000
_cell.length_c   1.000
_cell.angle_alpha   90.00
_cell.angle_beta   90.00
_cell.angle_gamma   90.00
#
_symmetry.space_group_name_H-M   'P 1'
#
loop_
_entity.id
_entity.type
_entity.pdbx_description
1 polymer ?
#
loop_
_entity_poly.entity_id
_entity_poly.type
_entity_poly.pdbx_seq_one_letter_code
_entity_poly.pdbx_strand_id
1 'polypeptide(L)'
;MPSQPTRWAVFTPNRKLMKKILLLLVFSFSFLVSFAQSDDFGMDFSVDVEKKLRPGTHVNVEGGVRTMDHTKKVDRWTVGVGADQRLYTNGTFDLKAGVKWEYMWMNYPEQTEDKYEDFEYFDGVNTTTKTEYMGYNHRHQFWRGRHRTSVSLTAGYQPNKRWSFSWKEMVQYSHFNKATTTMDRYREDDDTEGLYVLQPDNIKEYKAKDRTLLRSKLGVDYNIRKCPVDPYLSAEYGCGLNYTTNKWKFTAGADIKLNKQNKIDVFYRYQTEDDEDEPNGHFIGVGYNLEF
;
A
#
# COMPACT_ATOMS: atom_id res chain seq x y z
N MET A 1 -14.89 -47.88 31.06
CA MET A 1 -14.03 -46.80 31.55
C MET A 1 -14.57 -45.49 30.98
N PRO A 2 -15.04 -44.53 31.79
CA PRO A 2 -15.56 -43.25 31.27
C PRO A 2 -14.39 -42.34 30.95
N SER A 3 -14.43 -41.78 29.75
CA SER A 3 -13.49 -40.77 29.24
C SER A 3 -13.62 -39.45 30.00
N GLN A 4 -12.53 -39.00 30.59
CA GLN A 4 -12.48 -37.69 31.27
C GLN A 4 -12.65 -36.54 30.23
N PRO A 5 -13.45 -35.51 30.54
CA PRO A 5 -13.57 -34.34 29.67
C PRO A 5 -12.28 -33.52 29.72
N THR A 6 -11.70 -33.23 28.57
CA THR A 6 -10.58 -32.31 28.38
C THR A 6 -10.96 -30.92 28.89
N ARG A 7 -10.39 -30.49 30.00
CA ARG A 7 -10.48 -29.12 30.51
C ARG A 7 -9.78 -28.19 29.54
N TRP A 8 -10.55 -27.42 28.80
CA TRP A 8 -10.06 -26.26 28.07
C TRP A 8 -9.54 -25.24 29.10
N ALA A 9 -8.23 -25.04 29.13
CA ALA A 9 -7.65 -23.96 29.92
C ALA A 9 -8.08 -22.64 29.34
N VAL A 10 -9.07 -21.99 29.97
CA VAL A 10 -9.45 -20.62 29.67
C VAL A 10 -8.25 -19.74 30.01
N PHE A 11 -7.57 -19.26 28.97
CA PHE A 11 -6.44 -18.34 29.10
C PHE A 11 -6.98 -16.98 29.54
N THR A 12 -6.83 -16.63 30.81
CA THR A 12 -7.12 -15.29 31.33
C THR A 12 -5.86 -14.42 31.13
N PRO A 13 -5.83 -13.50 30.16
CA PRO A 13 -4.67 -12.65 29.99
C PRO A 13 -4.48 -11.73 31.19
N ASN A 14 -3.24 -11.49 31.58
CA ASN A 14 -2.89 -10.63 32.71
C ASN A 14 -3.40 -9.18 32.41
N ARG A 15 -4.51 -8.79 33.09
CA ARG A 15 -5.17 -7.48 32.91
C ARG A 15 -4.24 -6.28 33.05
N LYS A 16 -3.20 -6.39 33.91
CA LYS A 16 -2.21 -5.31 34.07
C LYS A 16 -1.29 -5.16 32.86
N LEU A 17 -0.90 -6.28 32.23
CA LEU A 17 -0.08 -6.26 31.01
C LEU A 17 -0.90 -5.73 29.81
N MET A 18 -2.14 -6.19 29.66
CA MET A 18 -3.05 -5.67 28.60
C MET A 18 -3.29 -4.17 28.71
N LYS A 19 -3.49 -3.64 29.92
CA LYS A 19 -3.65 -2.19 30.14
C LYS A 19 -2.39 -1.42 29.73
N LYS A 20 -1.20 -1.91 30.04
CA LYS A 20 0.07 -1.27 29.64
C LYS A 20 0.27 -1.30 28.12
N ILE A 21 -0.03 -2.41 27.46
CA ILE A 21 0.05 -2.55 26.00
C ILE A 21 -0.97 -1.61 25.32
N LEU A 22 -2.22 -1.58 25.82
CA LEU A 22 -3.25 -0.69 25.29
C LEU A 22 -2.87 0.80 25.48
N LEU A 23 -2.31 1.15 26.63
CA LEU A 23 -1.87 2.52 26.92
C LEU A 23 -0.69 2.94 26.03
N LEU A 24 0.23 2.02 25.75
CA LEU A 24 1.38 2.24 24.87
C LEU A 24 0.92 2.36 23.39
N LEU A 25 -0.07 1.57 22.98
CA LEU A 25 -0.70 1.67 21.66
C LEU A 25 -1.47 3.01 21.50
N VAL A 26 -2.24 3.41 22.50
CA VAL A 26 -2.97 4.70 22.47
C VAL A 26 -2.01 5.88 22.46
N PHE A 27 -0.91 5.81 23.23
CA PHE A 27 0.10 6.89 23.27
C PHE A 27 0.88 6.98 21.95
N SER A 28 1.30 5.85 21.36
CA SER A 28 1.91 5.84 20.02
C SER A 28 0.95 6.34 18.95
N PHE A 29 -0.33 6.00 19.04
CA PHE A 29 -1.36 6.45 18.10
C PHE A 29 -1.57 7.98 18.17
N SER A 30 -1.59 8.56 19.38
CA SER A 30 -1.72 10.02 19.55
C SER A 30 -0.53 10.79 18.95
N PHE A 31 0.67 10.23 19.05
CA PHE A 31 1.88 10.82 18.47
C PHE A 31 1.85 10.79 16.94
N LEU A 32 1.34 9.70 16.34
CA LEU A 32 1.26 9.52 14.89
C LEU A 32 0.23 10.45 14.23
N VAL A 33 -0.88 10.73 14.90
CA VAL A 33 -1.92 11.67 14.40
C VAL A 33 -1.38 13.11 14.32
N SER A 34 -0.42 13.48 15.14
CA SER A 34 0.17 14.85 15.12
C SER A 34 1.04 15.12 13.89
N PHE A 35 1.56 14.10 13.22
CA PHE A 35 2.37 14.23 11.99
C PHE A 35 1.56 14.18 10.70
N ALA A 36 0.28 13.80 10.75
CA ALA A 36 -0.58 13.57 9.57
C ALA A 36 -1.23 14.85 9.03
N GLN A 37 -0.81 16.03 9.42
CA GLN A 37 -1.49 17.30 9.03
C GLN A 37 -1.24 17.74 7.58
N SER A 38 -0.22 17.22 6.90
CA SER A 38 0.13 17.64 5.53
C SER A 38 -0.03 16.55 4.47
N ASP A 39 -0.02 15.29 4.86
CA ASP A 39 -0.08 14.15 3.96
C ASP A 39 -1.46 13.50 3.98
N ASP A 40 -1.81 12.76 2.92
CA ASP A 40 -3.08 12.05 2.85
C ASP A 40 -3.16 10.94 3.92
N PHE A 41 -4.37 10.72 4.42
CA PHE A 41 -4.68 9.67 5.40
C PHE A 41 -5.69 8.70 4.82
N GLY A 42 -5.37 7.40 4.86
CA GLY A 42 -6.23 6.33 4.37
C GLY A 42 -6.35 5.15 5.34
N MET A 43 -7.33 4.29 5.06
CA MET A 43 -7.49 2.98 5.69
C MET A 43 -7.22 1.86 4.70
N ASP A 44 -6.66 0.76 5.19
CA ASP A 44 -6.35 -0.45 4.41
C ASP A 44 -7.01 -1.65 5.08
N PHE A 45 -7.95 -2.30 4.41
CA PHE A 45 -8.62 -3.50 4.89
C PHE A 45 -8.29 -4.67 3.99
N SER A 46 -7.88 -5.79 4.56
CA SER A 46 -7.54 -6.99 3.80
C SER A 46 -8.01 -8.27 4.47
N VAL A 47 -8.28 -9.26 3.63
CA VAL A 47 -8.53 -10.63 4.04
C VAL A 47 -7.59 -11.52 3.25
N ASP A 48 -6.84 -12.36 3.92
CA ASP A 48 -5.95 -13.35 3.32
C ASP A 48 -6.37 -14.75 3.80
N VAL A 49 -6.52 -15.66 2.86
CA VAL A 49 -6.86 -17.05 3.11
C VAL A 49 -5.73 -17.91 2.59
N GLU A 50 -4.98 -18.52 3.50
CA GLU A 50 -3.83 -19.35 3.17
C GLU A 50 -4.15 -20.84 3.39
N LYS A 51 -3.74 -21.67 2.44
CA LYS A 51 -3.82 -23.13 2.54
C LYS A 51 -2.46 -23.77 2.38
N LYS A 52 -2.09 -24.57 3.36
CA LYS A 52 -0.90 -25.41 3.30
C LYS A 52 -1.19 -26.67 2.47
N LEU A 53 -0.54 -26.79 1.28
CA LEU A 53 -0.69 -27.96 0.39
C LEU A 53 0.26 -29.09 0.77
N ARG A 54 1.53 -28.75 1.07
CA ARG A 54 2.58 -29.70 1.46
C ARG A 54 3.48 -29.04 2.51
N PRO A 55 4.34 -29.80 3.20
CA PRO A 55 5.36 -29.21 4.05
C PRO A 55 6.19 -28.18 3.25
N GLY A 56 6.08 -26.93 3.62
CA GLY A 56 6.79 -25.82 2.95
C GLY A 56 6.15 -25.23 1.72
N THR A 57 5.00 -25.73 1.22
CA THR A 57 4.24 -25.15 0.10
C THR A 57 2.93 -24.59 0.61
N HIS A 58 2.71 -23.32 0.38
CA HIS A 58 1.51 -22.60 0.74
C HIS A 58 0.93 -21.90 -0.49
N VAL A 59 -0.39 -21.82 -0.57
CA VAL A 59 -1.11 -21.01 -1.55
C VAL A 59 -2.04 -20.09 -0.80
N ASN A 60 -2.20 -18.88 -1.30
CA ASN A 60 -3.10 -17.92 -0.69
C ASN A 60 -3.97 -17.20 -1.71
N VAL A 61 -5.12 -16.75 -1.23
CA VAL A 61 -6.03 -15.85 -1.94
C VAL A 61 -6.27 -14.66 -1.04
N GLU A 62 -6.10 -13.49 -1.58
CA GLU A 62 -6.31 -12.26 -0.84
C GLU A 62 -7.32 -11.34 -1.51
N GLY A 63 -7.99 -10.55 -0.70
CA GLY A 63 -8.85 -9.46 -1.13
C GLY A 63 -8.65 -8.26 -0.23
N GLY A 64 -8.77 -7.06 -0.78
CA GLY A 64 -8.60 -5.86 0.03
C GLY A 64 -9.24 -4.63 -0.58
N VAL A 65 -9.43 -3.63 0.27
CA VAL A 65 -9.87 -2.29 -0.09
C VAL A 65 -9.03 -1.27 0.65
N ARG A 66 -8.63 -0.22 -0.07
CA ARG A 66 -7.93 0.92 0.50
C ARG A 66 -8.72 2.20 0.27
N THR A 67 -8.72 3.08 1.24
CA THR A 67 -9.28 4.43 1.13
C THR A 67 -8.17 5.48 1.05
N MET A 68 -8.53 6.68 0.62
CA MET A 68 -7.70 7.89 0.53
C MET A 68 -8.53 9.12 0.86
N ASP A 69 -7.97 10.31 0.73
CA ASP A 69 -8.64 11.59 0.98
C ASP A 69 -9.32 11.61 2.36
N HIS A 70 -8.52 11.37 3.42
CA HIS A 70 -8.99 11.28 4.80
C HIS A 70 -10.15 10.27 4.96
N THR A 71 -10.03 9.12 4.29
CA THR A 71 -11.01 8.02 4.25
C THR A 71 -12.31 8.29 3.51
N LYS A 72 -12.47 9.45 2.87
CA LYS A 72 -13.70 9.83 2.17
C LYS A 72 -13.92 9.11 0.85
N LYS A 73 -12.81 8.69 0.19
CA LYS A 73 -12.85 8.04 -1.13
C LYS A 73 -12.18 6.68 -1.08
N VAL A 74 -12.71 5.73 -1.86
CA VAL A 74 -12.01 4.46 -2.09
C VAL A 74 -10.89 4.71 -3.09
N ASP A 75 -9.64 4.36 -2.70
CA ASP A 75 -8.47 4.41 -3.56
C ASP A 75 -8.43 3.21 -4.52
N ARG A 76 -8.61 2.00 -3.97
CA ARG A 76 -8.53 0.78 -4.76
C ARG A 76 -9.24 -0.40 -4.14
N TRP A 77 -9.63 -1.34 -5.01
CA TRP A 77 -9.94 -2.72 -4.67
C TRP A 77 -8.82 -3.61 -5.17
N THR A 78 -8.49 -4.64 -4.42
CA THR A 78 -7.45 -5.61 -4.79
C THR A 78 -7.98 -7.01 -4.60
N VAL A 79 -7.69 -7.89 -5.57
CA VAL A 79 -7.85 -9.33 -5.43
C VAL A 79 -6.56 -9.98 -5.92
N GLY A 80 -6.09 -11.00 -5.22
CA GLY A 80 -4.82 -11.64 -5.57
C GLY A 80 -4.80 -13.12 -5.24
N VAL A 81 -3.88 -13.81 -5.89
CA VAL A 81 -3.54 -15.20 -5.62
C VAL A 81 -2.04 -15.33 -5.56
N GLY A 82 -1.54 -16.15 -4.65
CA GLY A 82 -0.12 -16.36 -4.44
C GLY A 82 0.22 -17.80 -4.12
N ALA A 83 1.48 -18.12 -4.27
CA ALA A 83 2.05 -19.38 -3.83
C ALA A 83 3.47 -19.14 -3.31
N ASP A 84 3.80 -19.77 -2.20
CA ASP A 84 5.12 -19.75 -1.60
C ASP A 84 5.65 -21.18 -1.42
N GLN A 85 6.93 -21.35 -1.72
CA GLN A 85 7.66 -22.60 -1.52
C GLN A 85 8.86 -22.37 -0.64
N ARG A 86 8.95 -23.10 0.47
CA ARG A 86 10.17 -23.15 1.28
C ARG A 86 11.23 -23.96 0.53
N LEU A 87 12.35 -23.33 0.24
CA LEU A 87 13.48 -23.95 -0.47
C LEU A 87 14.48 -24.60 0.50
N TYR A 88 14.67 -23.97 1.66
CA TYR A 88 15.62 -24.43 2.66
C TYR A 88 15.18 -24.07 4.07
N THR A 89 15.50 -24.90 5.05
CA THR A 89 15.40 -24.57 6.49
C THR A 89 16.35 -25.42 7.31
N ASN A 90 16.97 -24.81 8.31
CA ASN A 90 17.80 -25.49 9.31
C ASN A 90 17.33 -25.18 10.75
N GLY A 91 16.12 -24.65 10.90
CA GLY A 91 15.54 -24.29 12.21
C GLY A 91 15.89 -22.88 12.70
N THR A 92 17.01 -22.31 12.27
CA THR A 92 17.43 -20.93 12.58
C THR A 92 17.31 -20.04 11.36
N PHE A 93 17.59 -20.58 10.19
CA PHE A 93 17.53 -19.90 8.91
C PHE A 93 16.53 -20.60 7.98
N ASP A 94 15.73 -19.84 7.28
CA ASP A 94 14.84 -20.34 6.23
C ASP A 94 14.95 -19.48 4.95
N LEU A 95 14.72 -20.14 3.81
CA LEU A 95 14.67 -19.51 2.51
C LEU A 95 13.39 -19.92 1.82
N LYS A 96 12.63 -18.94 1.30
CA LYS A 96 11.37 -19.15 0.59
C LYS A 96 11.39 -18.42 -0.74
N ALA A 97 10.85 -19.04 -1.79
CA ALA A 97 10.51 -18.39 -3.03
C ALA A 97 8.99 -18.24 -3.11
N GLY A 98 8.54 -17.12 -3.67
CA GLY A 98 7.12 -16.84 -3.82
C GLY A 98 6.80 -16.25 -5.17
N VAL A 99 5.59 -16.52 -5.65
CA VAL A 99 5.00 -15.89 -6.82
C VAL A 99 3.61 -15.41 -6.44
N LYS A 100 3.24 -14.22 -6.93
CA LYS A 100 1.93 -13.62 -6.66
C LYS A 100 1.43 -12.89 -7.89
N TRP A 101 0.14 -13.01 -8.17
CA TRP A 101 -0.58 -12.20 -9.12
C TRP A 101 -1.70 -11.47 -8.41
N GLU A 102 -1.89 -10.18 -8.74
CA GLU A 102 -2.93 -9.32 -8.19
C GLU A 102 -3.61 -8.56 -9.32
N TYR A 103 -4.91 -8.41 -9.21
CA TYR A 103 -5.67 -7.44 -9.98
C TYR A 103 -6.12 -6.31 -9.07
N MET A 104 -5.87 -5.09 -9.51
CA MET A 104 -6.20 -3.88 -8.75
C MET A 104 -7.12 -3.01 -9.59
N TRP A 105 -8.22 -2.59 -9.02
CA TRP A 105 -9.08 -1.56 -9.59
C TRP A 105 -8.80 -0.26 -8.86
N MET A 106 -8.10 0.65 -9.54
CA MET A 106 -7.58 1.89 -8.96
C MET A 106 -8.47 3.05 -9.32
N ASN A 107 -8.83 3.85 -8.33
CA ASN A 107 -9.60 5.08 -8.48
C ASN A 107 -8.63 6.25 -8.70
N TYR A 108 -8.85 6.99 -9.78
CA TYR A 108 -8.19 8.27 -10.03
C TYR A 108 -9.22 9.37 -9.73
N PRO A 109 -9.07 10.09 -8.62
CA PRO A 109 -10.03 11.12 -8.24
C PRO A 109 -10.07 12.26 -9.25
N GLU A 110 -11.13 13.04 -9.22
CA GLU A 110 -11.17 14.29 -9.96
C GLU A 110 -10.01 15.20 -9.56
N GLN A 111 -9.50 15.94 -10.55
CA GLN A 111 -8.35 16.82 -10.35
C GLN A 111 -8.47 18.03 -11.24
N THR A 112 -8.24 19.20 -10.66
CA THR A 112 -8.11 20.45 -11.42
C THR A 112 -6.64 20.82 -11.48
N GLU A 113 -6.18 21.20 -12.65
CA GLU A 113 -4.80 21.58 -12.92
C GLU A 113 -4.76 22.90 -13.70
N ASP A 114 -4.22 23.93 -13.08
CA ASP A 114 -4.01 25.22 -13.73
C ASP A 114 -2.99 25.11 -14.84
N LYS A 115 -3.22 25.82 -15.93
CA LYS A 115 -2.34 25.88 -17.10
C LYS A 115 -1.73 27.25 -17.24
N TYR A 116 -0.42 27.23 -17.34
CA TYR A 116 0.41 28.41 -17.56
C TYR A 116 1.22 28.21 -18.82
N GLU A 117 1.46 29.30 -19.57
CA GLU A 117 2.32 29.29 -20.73
C GLU A 117 3.33 30.43 -20.64
N ASP A 118 4.55 30.16 -21.08
CA ASP A 118 5.64 31.11 -21.05
C ASP A 118 5.70 31.85 -22.44
N PHE A 119 5.54 33.16 -22.42
CA PHE A 119 5.65 34.00 -23.57
C PHE A 119 6.95 34.77 -23.52
N GLU A 120 7.67 34.78 -24.65
CA GLU A 120 8.86 35.60 -24.81
C GLU A 120 8.48 36.97 -25.41
N TYR A 121 8.74 38.03 -24.68
CA TYR A 121 8.55 39.39 -25.11
C TYR A 121 9.89 40.04 -25.40
N PHE A 122 10.04 40.60 -26.63
CA PHE A 122 11.21 41.34 -27.03
C PHE A 122 10.89 42.84 -27.05
N ASP A 123 11.57 43.64 -26.20
CA ASP A 123 11.36 45.07 -26.08
C ASP A 123 12.26 45.90 -27.02
N GLY A 124 12.97 45.25 -27.97
CA GLY A 124 13.94 45.87 -28.86
C GLY A 124 15.38 45.82 -28.39
N VAL A 125 15.61 45.43 -27.12
CA VAL A 125 16.93 45.31 -26.51
C VAL A 125 17.09 43.99 -25.79
N ASN A 126 16.08 43.55 -25.00
CA ASN A 126 16.12 42.37 -24.18
C ASN A 126 14.92 41.47 -24.51
N THR A 127 15.14 40.13 -24.37
CA THR A 127 14.06 39.15 -24.34
C THR A 127 13.70 38.88 -22.88
N THR A 128 12.44 39.07 -22.51
CA THR A 128 11.89 38.77 -21.20
C THR A 128 10.85 37.68 -21.35
N THR A 129 10.93 36.62 -20.50
CA THR A 129 9.91 35.57 -20.40
C THR A 129 8.86 35.99 -19.39
N LYS A 130 7.59 35.97 -19.75
CA LYS A 130 6.46 36.19 -18.87
C LYS A 130 5.57 34.95 -18.87
N THR A 131 5.32 34.38 -17.69
CA THR A 131 4.40 33.28 -17.51
C THR A 131 2.98 33.82 -17.37
N GLU A 132 2.08 33.42 -18.24
CA GLU A 132 0.66 33.83 -18.21
C GLU A 132 -0.25 32.65 -17.90
N TYR A 133 -1.33 32.91 -17.17
CA TYR A 133 -2.33 31.92 -16.86
C TYR A 133 -3.28 31.75 -18.05
N MET A 134 -3.37 30.51 -18.56
CA MET A 134 -4.12 30.18 -19.76
C MET A 134 -5.47 29.51 -19.46
N GLY A 135 -5.80 29.30 -18.20
CA GLY A 135 -7.00 28.58 -17.77
C GLY A 135 -6.69 27.31 -17.01
N TYR A 136 -7.61 26.38 -16.99
CA TYR A 136 -7.44 25.13 -16.22
C TYR A 136 -8.04 23.93 -16.95
N ASN A 137 -7.56 22.74 -16.57
CA ASN A 137 -8.11 21.46 -16.99
C ASN A 137 -8.77 20.80 -15.77
N HIS A 138 -10.01 20.40 -15.89
CA HIS A 138 -10.72 19.63 -14.88
C HIS A 138 -10.92 18.20 -15.37
N ARG A 139 -10.18 17.25 -14.77
CA ARG A 139 -10.27 15.84 -15.06
C ARG A 139 -11.31 15.20 -14.17
N HIS A 140 -12.31 14.55 -14.75
CA HIS A 140 -13.31 13.79 -14.00
C HIS A 140 -12.72 12.52 -13.41
N GLN A 141 -13.31 12.05 -12.32
CA GLN A 141 -12.96 10.78 -11.67
C GLN A 141 -13.13 9.61 -12.64
N PHE A 142 -12.20 8.67 -12.62
CA PHE A 142 -12.30 7.42 -13.39
C PHE A 142 -11.60 6.27 -12.68
N TRP A 143 -11.93 5.05 -13.12
CA TRP A 143 -11.33 3.83 -12.62
C TRP A 143 -10.43 3.20 -13.66
N ARG A 144 -9.29 2.65 -13.23
CA ARG A 144 -8.32 2.01 -14.10
C ARG A 144 -7.88 0.67 -13.53
N GLY A 145 -7.94 -0.40 -14.35
CA GLY A 145 -7.44 -1.72 -13.99
C GLY A 145 -5.91 -1.78 -14.07
N ARG A 146 -5.31 -2.52 -13.13
CA ARG A 146 -3.87 -2.81 -13.09
C ARG A 146 -3.67 -4.27 -12.73
N HIS A 147 -2.97 -5.02 -13.57
CA HIS A 147 -2.43 -6.33 -13.25
C HIS A 147 -1.05 -6.19 -12.65
N ARG A 148 -0.78 -6.94 -11.59
CA ARG A 148 0.52 -6.95 -10.93
C ARG A 148 0.97 -8.39 -10.75
N THR A 149 2.13 -8.74 -11.27
CA THR A 149 2.78 -10.03 -11.04
C THR A 149 4.08 -9.80 -10.31
N SER A 150 4.37 -10.62 -9.31
CA SER A 150 5.62 -10.51 -8.56
C SER A 150 6.24 -11.88 -8.31
N VAL A 151 7.57 -11.92 -8.35
CA VAL A 151 8.39 -13.05 -7.93
C VAL A 151 9.27 -12.58 -6.80
N SER A 152 9.37 -13.36 -5.74
CA SER A 152 10.10 -12.97 -4.54
C SER A 152 10.97 -14.09 -3.98
N LEU A 153 12.05 -13.68 -3.32
CA LEU A 153 12.89 -14.54 -2.50
C LEU A 153 12.94 -13.94 -1.10
N THR A 154 12.65 -14.74 -0.09
CA THR A 154 12.63 -14.31 1.31
C THR A 154 13.60 -15.14 2.11
N ALA A 155 14.57 -14.50 2.75
CA ALA A 155 15.46 -15.08 3.74
C ALA A 155 14.94 -14.74 5.14
N GLY A 156 14.74 -15.76 5.97
CA GLY A 156 14.33 -15.62 7.37
C GLY A 156 15.47 -16.05 8.31
N TYR A 157 15.68 -15.32 9.39
CA TYR A 157 16.66 -15.63 10.42
C TYR A 157 16.03 -15.53 11.81
N GLN A 158 15.96 -16.63 12.53
CA GLN A 158 15.38 -16.72 13.86
C GLN A 158 16.43 -17.17 14.88
N PRO A 159 17.24 -16.24 15.45
CA PRO A 159 18.31 -16.59 16.42
C PRO A 159 17.78 -17.20 17.71
N ASN A 160 16.53 -16.93 18.05
CA ASN A 160 15.86 -17.47 19.23
C ASN A 160 14.33 -17.46 19.04
N LYS A 161 13.59 -18.00 19.99
CA LYS A 161 12.12 -18.13 19.94
C LYS A 161 11.37 -16.79 20.01
N ARG A 162 12.06 -15.67 20.20
CA ARG A 162 11.43 -14.33 20.35
C ARG A 162 11.63 -13.45 19.14
N TRP A 163 12.82 -13.42 18.58
CA TRP A 163 13.17 -12.54 17.50
C TRP A 163 13.18 -13.29 16.17
N SER A 164 12.51 -12.73 15.19
CA SER A 164 12.55 -13.16 13.80
C SER A 164 12.90 -11.97 12.92
N PHE A 165 13.87 -12.15 12.04
CA PHE A 165 14.30 -11.17 11.06
C PHE A 165 13.98 -11.71 9.67
N SER A 166 13.56 -10.87 8.78
CA SER A 166 13.28 -11.24 7.40
C SER A 166 13.87 -10.24 6.42
N TRP A 167 14.37 -10.75 5.31
CA TRP A 167 14.79 -9.97 4.17
C TRP A 167 14.13 -10.55 2.92
N LYS A 168 13.35 -9.73 2.24
CA LYS A 168 12.61 -10.13 1.03
C LYS A 168 13.03 -9.26 -0.14
N GLU A 169 13.55 -9.89 -1.19
CA GLU A 169 13.74 -9.30 -2.50
C GLU A 169 12.59 -9.69 -3.42
N MET A 170 12.09 -8.73 -4.22
CA MET A 170 10.95 -8.96 -5.09
C MET A 170 11.07 -8.14 -6.36
N VAL A 171 10.91 -8.81 -7.50
CA VAL A 171 10.68 -8.16 -8.80
C VAL A 171 9.18 -8.14 -9.04
N GLN A 172 8.65 -6.96 -9.28
CA GLN A 172 7.24 -6.71 -9.51
C GLN A 172 7.05 -6.12 -10.90
N TYR A 173 6.29 -6.79 -11.74
CA TYR A 173 5.80 -6.30 -13.02
C TYR A 173 4.36 -5.84 -12.88
N SER A 174 4.03 -4.68 -13.43
CA SER A 174 2.69 -4.08 -13.42
C SER A 174 2.28 -3.67 -14.81
N HIS A 175 1.12 -4.12 -15.26
CA HIS A 175 0.47 -3.72 -16.50
C HIS A 175 -0.77 -2.89 -16.19
N PHE A 176 -0.79 -1.63 -16.61
CA PHE A 176 -1.94 -0.74 -16.48
C PHE A 176 -2.78 -0.81 -17.74
N ASN A 177 -4.05 -1.11 -17.61
CA ASN A 177 -5.00 -1.15 -18.71
C ASN A 177 -5.17 0.24 -19.35
N LYS A 178 -5.65 0.29 -20.59
CA LYS A 178 -6.15 1.52 -21.19
C LYS A 178 -7.33 2.06 -20.38
N ALA A 179 -7.46 3.36 -20.29
CA ALA A 179 -8.61 4.01 -19.68
C ALA A 179 -8.92 5.31 -20.43
N THR A 180 -10.17 5.74 -20.35
CA THR A 180 -10.65 6.97 -20.95
C THR A 180 -11.43 7.74 -19.89
N THR A 181 -11.26 9.05 -19.84
CA THR A 181 -12.00 9.93 -18.95
C THR A 181 -12.33 11.24 -19.65
N THR A 182 -13.31 11.95 -19.14
CA THR A 182 -13.60 13.31 -19.55
C THR A 182 -12.60 14.27 -18.88
N MET A 183 -12.10 15.23 -19.64
CA MET A 183 -11.22 16.29 -19.17
C MET A 183 -11.72 17.62 -19.73
N ASP A 184 -12.50 18.33 -18.96
CA ASP A 184 -13.00 19.65 -19.34
C ASP A 184 -11.83 20.63 -19.35
N ARG A 185 -11.64 21.31 -20.49
CA ARG A 185 -10.58 22.30 -20.68
C ARG A 185 -11.21 23.67 -20.75
N TYR A 186 -10.89 24.51 -19.80
CA TYR A 186 -11.34 25.89 -19.77
C TYR A 186 -10.20 26.79 -20.20
N ARG A 187 -10.46 27.61 -21.21
CA ARG A 187 -9.50 28.58 -21.75
C ARG A 187 -10.13 29.96 -21.78
N GLU A 188 -9.31 31.00 -21.66
CA GLU A 188 -9.79 32.36 -21.73
C GLU A 188 -10.43 32.60 -23.10
N ASP A 189 -11.55 33.32 -23.10
CA ASP A 189 -12.27 33.68 -24.29
C ASP A 189 -11.54 34.84 -24.99
N ASP A 190 -11.32 34.72 -26.31
CA ASP A 190 -10.61 35.72 -27.10
C ASP A 190 -11.32 37.07 -27.13
N ASP A 191 -12.66 37.09 -26.93
CA ASP A 191 -13.49 38.29 -27.00
C ASP A 191 -13.73 38.94 -25.62
N THR A 192 -13.47 38.22 -24.51
CA THR A 192 -13.83 38.69 -23.16
C THR A 192 -12.75 38.32 -22.16
N GLU A 193 -11.90 39.28 -21.82
CA GLU A 193 -10.85 39.09 -20.78
C GLU A 193 -11.41 38.60 -19.43
N GLY A 194 -10.82 37.59 -18.90
CA GLY A 194 -11.20 36.96 -17.61
C GLY A 194 -12.40 36.00 -17.70
N LEU A 195 -13.00 35.79 -18.87
CA LEU A 195 -14.02 34.77 -19.07
C LEU A 195 -13.37 33.47 -19.58
N TYR A 196 -13.56 32.36 -18.88
CA TYR A 196 -13.06 31.05 -19.29
C TYR A 196 -14.18 30.19 -19.84
N VAL A 197 -14.03 29.79 -21.10
CA VAL A 197 -15.01 28.99 -21.84
C VAL A 197 -14.54 27.54 -22.00
N LEU A 198 -15.50 26.62 -21.98
CA LEU A 198 -15.25 25.19 -22.17
C LEU A 198 -14.89 24.92 -23.63
N GLN A 199 -13.73 24.32 -23.85
CA GLN A 199 -13.27 23.94 -25.18
C GLN A 199 -13.93 22.62 -25.63
N PRO A 200 -14.19 22.45 -26.94
CA PRO A 200 -14.59 21.16 -27.50
C PRO A 200 -13.46 20.15 -27.37
N ASP A 201 -13.77 18.84 -27.54
CA ASP A 201 -12.84 17.72 -27.36
C ASP A 201 -12.23 17.60 -25.96
N ASN A 202 -13.05 17.13 -25.06
CA ASN A 202 -12.73 16.95 -23.66
C ASN A 202 -12.48 15.49 -23.24
N ILE A 203 -12.06 14.65 -24.18
CA ILE A 203 -11.71 13.24 -23.89
C ILE A 203 -10.20 13.09 -23.69
N LYS A 204 -9.80 12.51 -22.57
CA LYS A 204 -8.41 12.12 -22.31
C LYS A 204 -8.27 10.61 -22.32
N GLU A 205 -7.43 10.11 -23.19
CA GLU A 205 -7.09 8.70 -23.27
C GLU A 205 -5.79 8.39 -22.53
N TYR A 206 -5.83 7.40 -21.65
CA TYR A 206 -4.67 6.82 -21.00
C TYR A 206 -4.27 5.55 -21.72
N LYS A 207 -3.11 5.55 -22.35
CA LYS A 207 -2.55 4.34 -22.99
C LYS A 207 -2.20 3.29 -21.96
N ALA A 208 -2.23 2.03 -22.35
CA ALA A 208 -1.64 0.96 -21.54
C ALA A 208 -0.16 1.25 -21.28
N LYS A 209 0.32 0.97 -20.08
CA LYS A 209 1.73 1.13 -19.72
C LYS A 209 2.21 0.00 -18.85
N ASP A 210 3.48 -0.33 -18.99
CA ASP A 210 4.17 -1.38 -18.26
C ASP A 210 5.22 -0.79 -17.35
N ARG A 211 5.29 -1.29 -16.11
CA ARG A 211 6.26 -0.86 -15.11
C ARG A 211 6.85 -2.05 -14.40
N THR A 212 8.16 -2.04 -14.26
CA THR A 212 8.89 -3.04 -13.49
C THR A 212 9.60 -2.38 -12.33
N LEU A 213 9.40 -2.93 -11.14
CA LEU A 213 9.91 -2.40 -9.87
C LEU A 213 10.70 -3.50 -9.15
N LEU A 214 11.90 -3.17 -8.69
CA LEU A 214 12.63 -3.97 -7.72
C LEU A 214 12.30 -3.47 -6.31
N ARG A 215 11.97 -4.39 -5.40
CA ARG A 215 11.59 -4.06 -4.02
C ARG A 215 12.39 -4.90 -3.04
N SER A 216 13.01 -4.22 -2.08
CA SER A 216 13.72 -4.83 -0.95
C SER A 216 12.97 -4.51 0.32
N LYS A 217 12.58 -5.53 1.08
CA LYS A 217 11.88 -5.37 2.37
C LYS A 217 12.66 -6.04 3.48
N LEU A 218 12.94 -5.28 4.54
CA LEU A 218 13.46 -5.76 5.81
C LEU A 218 12.34 -5.79 6.83
N GLY A 219 12.27 -6.85 7.62
CA GLY A 219 11.28 -7.01 8.68
C GLY A 219 11.90 -7.54 9.96
N VAL A 220 11.32 -7.17 11.08
CA VAL A 220 11.62 -7.71 12.40
C VAL A 220 10.33 -7.94 13.16
N ASP A 221 10.18 -9.14 13.71
CA ASP A 221 9.04 -9.57 14.49
C ASP A 221 9.51 -9.96 15.90
N TYR A 222 8.68 -9.65 16.89
CA TYR A 222 8.99 -10.00 18.28
C TYR A 222 7.85 -10.81 18.92
N ASN A 223 8.10 -12.08 19.18
CA ASN A 223 7.15 -12.98 19.86
C ASN A 223 7.19 -12.75 21.36
N ILE A 224 6.12 -12.20 21.93
CA ILE A 224 5.97 -11.97 23.37
C ILE A 224 5.49 -13.27 24.01
N ARG A 225 6.33 -13.85 24.84
CA ARG A 225 6.01 -15.12 25.53
C ARG A 225 4.66 -15.06 26.27
N LYS A 226 3.78 -16.03 25.98
CA LYS A 226 2.44 -16.14 26.57
C LYS A 226 1.52 -14.94 26.28
N CYS A 227 1.78 -14.22 25.21
CA CYS A 227 0.93 -13.15 24.71
C CYS A 227 0.44 -13.52 23.30
N PRO A 228 -0.82 -13.32 22.94
CA PRO A 228 -1.30 -13.57 21.60
C PRO A 228 -0.89 -12.47 20.60
N VAL A 229 -0.18 -11.43 21.06
CA VAL A 229 0.21 -10.26 20.25
C VAL A 229 1.69 -10.32 19.95
N ASP A 230 2.02 -10.34 18.68
CA ASP A 230 3.39 -10.29 18.15
C ASP A 230 3.59 -8.95 17.40
N PRO A 231 4.25 -7.95 18.02
CA PRO A 231 4.56 -6.70 17.34
C PRO A 231 5.64 -6.90 16.28
N TYR A 232 5.55 -6.09 15.22
CA TYR A 232 6.53 -6.10 14.15
C TYR A 232 6.82 -4.70 13.59
N LEU A 233 7.97 -4.57 12.94
CA LEU A 233 8.39 -3.41 12.17
C LEU A 233 8.90 -3.87 10.82
N SER A 234 8.66 -3.09 9.79
CA SER A 234 9.29 -3.32 8.49
C SER A 234 9.57 -2.02 7.74
N ALA A 235 10.64 -2.05 6.96
CA ALA A 235 11.01 -1.02 6.01
C ALA A 235 11.14 -1.65 4.63
N GLU A 236 10.57 -1.01 3.63
CA GLU A 236 10.60 -1.45 2.24
C GLU A 236 11.06 -0.30 1.37
N TYR A 237 12.00 -0.59 0.49
CA TYR A 237 12.47 0.30 -0.57
C TYR A 237 12.14 -0.31 -1.93
N GLY A 238 11.67 0.50 -2.86
CA GLY A 238 11.40 0.13 -4.24
C GLY A 238 12.03 1.10 -5.20
N CYS A 239 12.67 0.59 -6.25
CA CYS A 239 13.18 1.39 -7.35
C CYS A 239 12.67 0.88 -8.70
N GLY A 240 12.36 1.81 -9.61
CA GLY A 240 11.93 1.49 -10.97
C GLY A 240 13.09 0.91 -11.79
N LEU A 241 12.83 -0.15 -12.55
CA LEU A 241 13.82 -0.73 -13.46
C LEU A 241 13.67 -0.20 -14.90
N ASN A 242 12.47 0.20 -15.31
CA ASN A 242 12.17 0.73 -16.65
C ASN A 242 11.53 2.14 -16.61
N TYR A 243 11.51 2.77 -15.46
CA TYR A 243 11.04 4.14 -15.25
C TYR A 243 11.67 4.70 -13.96
N THR A 244 11.74 6.03 -13.84
CA THR A 244 12.30 6.68 -12.66
C THR A 244 11.26 6.74 -11.57
N THR A 245 11.51 6.07 -10.46
CA THR A 245 10.74 6.18 -9.23
C THR A 245 11.53 5.64 -8.05
N ASN A 246 11.30 6.26 -6.90
CA ASN A 246 11.75 5.77 -5.60
C ASN A 246 10.55 5.67 -4.68
N LYS A 247 10.44 4.56 -3.98
CA LYS A 247 9.33 4.28 -3.09
C LYS A 247 9.84 3.79 -1.75
N TRP A 248 9.37 4.42 -0.70
CA TRP A 248 9.62 3.99 0.68
C TRP A 248 8.31 3.62 1.36
N LYS A 249 8.34 2.53 2.13
CA LYS A 249 7.25 2.15 3.03
C LYS A 249 7.81 1.74 4.38
N PHE A 250 7.31 2.37 5.41
CA PHE A 250 7.60 2.02 6.80
C PHE A 250 6.31 1.51 7.43
N THR A 251 6.36 0.31 8.01
CA THR A 251 5.18 -0.29 8.64
C THR A 251 5.52 -0.69 10.06
N ALA A 252 4.66 -0.31 10.99
CA ALA A 252 4.69 -0.76 12.37
C ALA A 252 3.33 -1.38 12.69
N GLY A 253 3.31 -2.59 13.24
CA GLY A 253 2.05 -3.28 13.47
C GLY A 253 2.16 -4.36 14.53
N ALA A 254 1.07 -5.09 14.68
CA ALA A 254 0.98 -6.22 15.57
C ALA A 254 0.03 -7.29 15.02
N ASP A 255 0.52 -8.51 14.98
CA ASP A 255 -0.25 -9.72 14.74
C ASP A 255 -0.94 -10.17 16.01
N ILE A 256 -2.26 -10.27 16.00
CA ILE A 256 -3.09 -10.74 17.12
C ILE A 256 -3.61 -12.14 16.78
N LYS A 257 -3.02 -13.17 17.41
CA LYS A 257 -3.43 -14.57 17.24
C LYS A 257 -4.73 -14.82 17.98
N LEU A 258 -5.83 -15.03 17.27
CA LEU A 258 -7.13 -15.42 17.87
C LEU A 258 -7.15 -16.90 18.23
N ASN A 259 -6.61 -17.72 17.34
CA ASN A 259 -6.42 -19.15 17.54
C ASN A 259 -5.27 -19.65 16.60
N LYS A 260 -5.17 -20.97 16.39
CA LYS A 260 -4.12 -21.57 15.55
C LYS A 260 -4.26 -21.24 14.05
N GLN A 261 -5.45 -20.89 13.61
CA GLN A 261 -5.80 -20.68 12.20
C GLN A 261 -6.12 -19.23 11.88
N ASN A 262 -6.51 -18.44 12.88
CA ASN A 262 -7.03 -17.10 12.70
C ASN A 262 -6.13 -16.07 13.36
N LYS A 263 -5.77 -15.03 12.60
CA LYS A 263 -4.94 -13.92 13.02
C LYS A 263 -5.51 -12.61 12.52
N ILE A 264 -5.50 -11.58 13.34
CA ILE A 264 -5.76 -10.20 12.95
C ILE A 264 -4.43 -9.46 12.93
N ASP A 265 -4.14 -8.78 11.82
CA ASP A 265 -3.04 -7.85 11.70
C ASP A 265 -3.57 -6.43 11.84
N VAL A 266 -3.00 -5.63 12.73
CA VAL A 266 -3.32 -4.20 12.86
C VAL A 266 -2.02 -3.43 12.68
N PHE A 267 -2.01 -2.49 11.73
CA PHE A 267 -0.78 -1.78 11.41
C PHE A 267 -1.02 -0.30 11.09
N TYR A 268 0.05 0.45 11.26
CA TYR A 268 0.23 1.77 10.69
C TYR A 268 1.32 1.68 9.63
N ARG A 269 1.11 2.36 8.50
CA ARG A 269 2.04 2.43 7.39
C ARG A 269 2.22 3.88 6.95
N TYR A 270 3.46 4.31 6.83
CA TYR A 270 3.84 5.51 6.10
C TYR A 270 4.42 5.11 4.75
N GLN A 271 3.98 5.78 3.69
CA GLN A 271 4.40 5.50 2.33
C GLN A 271 4.73 6.81 1.64
N THR A 272 5.85 6.82 0.94
CA THR A 272 6.24 7.90 0.02
C THR A 272 6.61 7.30 -1.32
N GLU A 273 6.20 7.93 -2.39
CA GLU A 273 6.45 7.51 -3.76
C GLU A 273 6.54 8.75 -4.65
N ASP A 274 7.52 8.78 -5.55
CA ASP A 274 7.73 9.89 -6.51
C ASP A 274 6.77 9.80 -7.72
N ASP A 275 5.90 8.77 -7.78
CA ASP A 275 5.01 8.50 -8.90
C ASP A 275 3.57 8.91 -8.59
N GLU A 276 2.92 9.62 -9.52
CA GLU A 276 1.52 10.08 -9.42
C GLU A 276 0.47 8.96 -9.31
N ASP A 277 0.84 7.70 -9.63
CA ASP A 277 -0.12 6.58 -9.63
C ASP A 277 -0.42 6.01 -8.22
N GLU A 278 0.36 6.36 -7.19
CA GLU A 278 0.09 5.92 -5.82
C GLU A 278 0.23 7.10 -4.85
N PRO A 279 -0.75 7.30 -3.96
CA PRO A 279 -0.73 8.42 -3.03
C PRO A 279 0.40 8.28 -2.01
N ASN A 280 1.06 9.39 -1.71
CA ASN A 280 1.89 9.55 -0.52
C ASN A 280 0.98 9.69 0.69
N GLY A 281 1.36 9.13 1.82
CA GLY A 281 0.58 9.36 3.03
C GLY A 281 0.65 8.27 4.08
N HIS A 282 -0.28 8.40 5.00
CA HIS A 282 -0.41 7.60 6.21
C HIS A 282 -1.59 6.65 6.09
N PHE A 283 -1.39 5.38 6.44
CA PHE A 283 -2.44 4.37 6.37
C PHE A 283 -2.53 3.62 7.69
N ILE A 284 -3.75 3.45 8.18
CA ILE A 284 -4.05 2.47 9.23
C ILE A 284 -4.69 1.27 8.57
N GLY A 285 -4.18 0.08 8.85
CA GLY A 285 -4.68 -1.14 8.25
C GLY A 285 -5.15 -2.17 9.26
N VAL A 286 -6.14 -2.93 8.81
CA VAL A 286 -6.63 -4.13 9.51
C VAL A 286 -6.69 -5.27 8.51
N GLY A 287 -5.91 -6.31 8.76
CA GLY A 287 -5.89 -7.55 7.99
C GLY A 287 -6.49 -8.70 8.79
N TYR A 288 -7.24 -9.56 8.14
CA TYR A 288 -7.68 -10.84 8.69
C TYR A 288 -7.04 -11.97 7.91
N ASN A 289 -6.31 -12.84 8.62
CA ASN A 289 -5.61 -13.96 8.02
C ASN A 289 -6.18 -15.28 8.55
N LEU A 290 -6.53 -16.17 7.63
CA LEU A 290 -7.08 -17.49 7.90
C LEU A 290 -6.17 -18.56 7.27
N GLU A 291 -5.63 -19.48 8.08
CA GLU A 291 -4.73 -20.57 7.66
C GLU A 291 -5.41 -21.93 7.85
N PHE A 292 -5.36 -22.81 6.81
CA PHE A 292 -5.90 -24.18 6.83
C PHE A 292 -4.82 -25.25 6.70
#